data_2b8ca3c5184d351f87c003c59f988cf3
#
_entry.id   2b8ca3c5184d351f87c003c59f988cf3
#
_cell.length_a   1.000
_cell.length_b   1.000
_cell.length_c   1.000
_cell.angle_alpha   90.00
_cell.angle_beta   90.00
_cell.angle_gamma   90.00
#
_symmetry.space_group_name_H-M   'P 1'
#
loop_
_entity.id
_entity.type
_entity.pdbx_description
1 polymer ?
#
loop_
_entity_poly.entity_id
_entity_poly.type
_entity_poly.pdbx_seq_one_letter_code
_entity_poly.pdbx_strand_id
1 'polypeptide(L)'
;MNNNIYNIFKKEFNSYFSSPMAYIFLVVFSLVNGYFFSNTFFLIGQSDLRALFNIVPMVYLFFIPAITMGLIAKEKNLGTMEVVSTLPIKEYEFVIGKYLAALSLIIIGLLFTVVHFFTLVSFGTNIDYGALFTGYLGLFFAGAVYASIGTFASSLFDNQVVAFIIGVFIVLMFFLFDKLLIFVPSFMAGFIQYLSVDYHISNIARGVIDSRNLIYFISIIGVFLFLTTQVLNSRKWK
;
A
#
# COMPACT_ATOMS: atom_id res chain seq x y z
N MET A 1 20.28 0.75 -19.29
CA MET A 1 19.47 -0.29 -18.62
C MET A 1 18.25 0.23 -17.89
N ASN A 2 18.20 1.48 -17.47
CA ASN A 2 17.06 1.99 -16.66
C ASN A 2 15.83 2.47 -17.45
N ASN A 3 15.83 2.39 -18.78
CA ASN A 3 14.71 2.93 -19.56
C ASN A 3 13.44 2.07 -19.50
N ASN A 4 13.55 0.75 -19.35
CA ASN A 4 12.38 -0.14 -19.37
C ASN A 4 11.47 0.05 -18.18
N ILE A 5 12.03 0.07 -16.96
CA ILE A 5 11.26 0.32 -15.71
C ILE A 5 10.55 1.67 -15.79
N TYR A 6 11.26 2.71 -16.22
CA TYR A 6 10.68 4.05 -16.34
C TYR A 6 9.57 4.12 -17.40
N ASN A 7 9.75 3.48 -18.54
CA ASN A 7 8.75 3.46 -19.61
C ASN A 7 7.48 2.72 -19.17
N ILE A 8 7.62 1.59 -18.48
CA ILE A 8 6.49 0.84 -17.92
C ILE A 8 5.79 1.66 -16.83
N PHE A 9 6.56 2.22 -15.92
CA PHE A 9 6.05 3.13 -14.88
C PHE A 9 5.24 4.27 -15.49
N LYS A 10 5.80 4.99 -16.47
CA LYS A 10 5.14 6.13 -17.12
C LYS A 10 3.85 5.72 -17.82
N LYS A 11 3.85 4.58 -18.53
CA LYS A 11 2.66 4.02 -19.18
C LYS A 11 1.56 3.75 -18.16
N GLU A 12 1.88 3.04 -17.09
CA GLU A 12 0.91 2.66 -16.06
C GLU A 12 0.41 3.87 -15.27
N PHE A 13 1.32 4.76 -14.89
CA PHE A 13 0.97 6.01 -14.21
C PHE A 13 0.00 6.86 -15.04
N ASN A 14 0.28 7.07 -16.32
CA ASN A 14 -0.62 7.76 -17.23
C ASN A 14 -1.95 7.03 -17.39
N SER A 15 -1.96 5.70 -17.40
CA SER A 15 -3.18 4.90 -17.47
C SER A 15 -4.11 5.13 -16.27
N TYR A 16 -3.57 5.31 -15.07
CA TYR A 16 -4.37 5.66 -13.89
C TYR A 16 -5.10 7.00 -14.06
N PHE A 17 -4.42 8.03 -14.56
CA PHE A 17 -5.01 9.35 -14.75
C PHE A 17 -5.82 9.50 -16.05
N SER A 18 -5.68 8.58 -16.98
CA SER A 18 -6.55 8.48 -18.18
C SER A 18 -7.86 7.76 -17.88
N SER A 19 -7.99 7.13 -16.72
CA SER A 19 -9.18 6.45 -16.25
C SER A 19 -9.79 7.15 -15.04
N PRO A 20 -11.09 6.99 -14.76
CA PRO A 20 -11.72 7.53 -13.54
C PRO A 20 -11.14 6.98 -12.23
N MET A 21 -10.42 5.85 -12.26
CA MET A 21 -9.98 5.11 -11.08
C MET A 21 -9.12 5.94 -10.14
N ALA A 22 -8.11 6.66 -10.66
CA ALA A 22 -7.25 7.49 -9.83
C ALA A 22 -8.02 8.62 -9.15
N TYR A 23 -8.92 9.27 -9.88
CA TYR A 23 -9.73 10.38 -9.34
C TYR A 23 -10.70 9.89 -8.26
N ILE A 24 -11.38 8.77 -8.50
CA ILE A 24 -12.27 8.15 -7.50
C ILE A 24 -11.48 7.80 -6.24
N PHE A 25 -10.32 7.16 -6.39
CA PHE A 25 -9.44 6.86 -5.26
C PHE A 25 -9.08 8.13 -4.48
N LEU A 26 -8.53 9.15 -5.15
CA LEU A 26 -8.07 10.37 -4.48
C LEU A 26 -9.20 11.12 -3.79
N VAL A 27 -10.37 11.24 -4.44
CA VAL A 27 -11.53 11.95 -3.87
C VAL A 27 -12.07 11.20 -2.66
N VAL A 28 -12.35 9.90 -2.79
CA VAL A 28 -12.94 9.14 -1.67
C VAL A 28 -11.95 9.00 -0.53
N PHE A 29 -10.66 8.75 -0.83
CA PHE A 29 -9.60 8.72 0.16
C PHE A 29 -9.50 10.03 0.94
N SER A 30 -9.52 11.18 0.25
CA SER A 30 -9.45 12.50 0.88
C SER A 30 -10.71 12.81 1.70
N LEU A 31 -11.90 12.45 1.21
CA LEU A 31 -13.15 12.66 1.94
C LEU A 31 -13.19 11.85 3.24
N VAL A 32 -12.82 10.57 3.20
CA VAL A 32 -12.81 9.71 4.38
C VAL A 32 -11.80 10.26 5.40
N ASN A 33 -10.57 10.54 4.98
CA ASN A 33 -9.55 11.07 5.89
C ASN A 33 -9.91 12.45 6.42
N GLY A 34 -10.47 13.33 5.59
CA GLY A 34 -10.94 14.66 5.99
C GLY A 34 -12.06 14.59 7.03
N TYR A 35 -13.01 13.68 6.87
CA TYR A 35 -14.08 13.47 7.85
C TYR A 35 -13.53 13.05 9.22
N PHE A 36 -12.67 12.03 9.26
CA PHE A 36 -12.12 11.55 10.53
C PHE A 36 -11.18 12.57 11.19
N PHE A 37 -10.36 13.27 10.39
CA PHE A 37 -9.54 14.35 10.89
C PHE A 37 -10.39 15.48 11.48
N SER A 38 -11.42 15.94 10.76
CA SER A 38 -12.28 17.03 11.22
C SER A 38 -13.03 16.65 12.51
N ASN A 39 -13.51 15.43 12.60
CA ASN A 39 -14.19 14.92 13.80
C ASN A 39 -13.24 14.94 15.01
N THR A 40 -12.04 14.39 14.85
CA THR A 40 -11.07 14.29 15.95
C THR A 40 -10.53 15.67 16.36
N PHE A 41 -10.18 16.50 15.40
CA PHE A 41 -9.56 17.79 15.64
C PHE A 41 -10.55 18.83 16.16
N PHE A 42 -11.69 19.04 15.49
CA PHE A 42 -12.63 20.10 15.82
C PHE A 42 -13.69 19.70 16.83
N LEU A 43 -14.15 18.45 16.88
CA LEU A 43 -15.21 18.01 17.79
C LEU A 43 -14.64 17.43 19.09
N ILE A 44 -13.59 16.63 19.03
CA ILE A 44 -12.96 16.03 20.21
C ILE A 44 -11.90 16.96 20.81
N GLY A 45 -11.33 17.88 20.01
CA GLY A 45 -10.31 18.84 20.44
C GLY A 45 -8.91 18.24 20.64
N GLN A 46 -8.61 17.12 19.96
CA GLN A 46 -7.29 16.50 19.99
C GLN A 46 -6.37 17.09 18.93
N SER A 47 -5.28 17.71 19.37
CA SER A 47 -4.26 18.33 18.49
C SER A 47 -3.21 17.30 18.05
N ASP A 48 -3.64 16.15 17.50
CA ASP A 48 -2.74 15.14 16.92
C ASP A 48 -3.34 14.48 15.66
N LEU A 49 -2.52 13.73 14.92
CA LEU A 49 -2.94 12.95 13.76
C LEU A 49 -3.04 11.44 14.04
N ARG A 50 -3.03 11.01 15.29
CA ARG A 50 -3.05 9.58 15.64
C ARG A 50 -4.31 8.89 15.12
N ALA A 51 -5.45 9.56 15.16
CA ALA A 51 -6.69 9.04 14.60
C ALA A 51 -6.57 8.79 13.09
N LEU A 52 -5.92 9.70 12.35
CA LEU A 52 -5.64 9.53 10.93
C LEU A 52 -4.71 8.33 10.70
N PHE A 53 -3.63 8.20 11.48
CA PHE A 53 -2.69 7.09 11.36
C PHE A 53 -3.32 5.72 11.66
N ASN A 54 -4.36 5.67 12.47
CA ASN A 54 -5.11 4.45 12.74
C ASN A 54 -6.13 4.11 11.64
N ILE A 55 -6.74 5.12 11.02
CA ILE A 55 -7.80 4.94 10.02
C ILE A 55 -7.26 4.68 8.63
N VAL A 56 -6.19 5.36 8.23
CA VAL A 56 -5.62 5.22 6.89
C VAL A 56 -5.26 3.76 6.55
N PRO A 57 -4.63 2.96 7.41
CA PRO A 57 -4.36 1.55 7.12
C PRO A 57 -5.63 0.73 6.87
N MET A 58 -6.74 1.05 7.56
CA MET A 58 -8.03 0.41 7.34
C MET A 58 -8.63 0.80 5.98
N VAL A 59 -8.51 2.06 5.60
CA VAL A 59 -8.91 2.54 4.26
C VAL A 59 -8.07 1.88 3.17
N TYR A 60 -6.77 1.79 3.36
CA TYR A 60 -5.84 1.13 2.45
C TYR A 60 -6.20 -0.33 2.17
N LEU A 61 -6.77 -1.04 3.15
CA LEU A 61 -7.16 -2.44 3.05
C LEU A 61 -8.04 -2.73 1.83
N PHE A 62 -8.92 -1.81 1.46
CA PHE A 62 -9.79 -1.94 0.30
C PHE A 62 -9.26 -1.19 -0.92
N PHE A 63 -8.75 0.03 -0.72
CA PHE A 63 -8.38 0.91 -1.83
C PHE A 63 -7.11 0.46 -2.54
N ILE A 64 -6.10 -0.04 -1.80
CA ILE A 64 -4.85 -0.45 -2.44
C ILE A 64 -5.03 -1.71 -3.29
N PRO A 65 -5.71 -2.78 -2.82
CA PRO A 65 -6.07 -3.88 -3.70
C PRO A 65 -6.91 -3.45 -4.91
N ALA A 66 -7.80 -2.47 -4.76
CA ALA A 66 -8.60 -1.97 -5.88
C ALA A 66 -7.77 -1.30 -6.97
N ILE A 67 -6.77 -0.46 -6.60
CA ILE A 67 -5.88 0.17 -7.58
C ILE A 67 -4.85 -0.80 -8.18
N THR A 68 -4.51 -1.88 -7.48
CA THR A 68 -3.49 -2.85 -7.92
C THR A 68 -4.09 -4.05 -8.65
N MET A 69 -5.39 -4.35 -8.49
CA MET A 69 -6.03 -5.55 -9.05
C MET A 69 -5.82 -5.71 -10.56
N GLY A 70 -5.79 -4.60 -11.29
CA GLY A 70 -5.66 -4.59 -12.75
C GLY A 70 -4.23 -4.54 -13.28
N LEU A 71 -3.22 -4.39 -12.42
CA LEU A 71 -1.84 -4.16 -12.85
C LEU A 71 -1.32 -5.27 -13.79
N ILE A 72 -1.61 -6.52 -13.47
CA ILE A 72 -1.18 -7.68 -14.25
C ILE A 72 -2.40 -8.47 -14.77
N ALA A 73 -3.43 -8.64 -13.94
CA ALA A 73 -4.63 -9.39 -14.31
C ALA A 73 -5.34 -8.84 -15.56
N LYS A 74 -5.35 -7.51 -15.75
CA LYS A 74 -5.92 -6.88 -16.93
C LYS A 74 -5.19 -7.29 -18.22
N GLU A 75 -3.87 -7.30 -18.22
CA GLU A 75 -3.06 -7.67 -19.39
C GLU A 75 -3.20 -9.17 -19.70
N LYS A 76 -3.32 -10.01 -18.68
CA LYS A 76 -3.63 -11.42 -18.84
C LYS A 76 -4.99 -11.66 -19.44
N ASN A 77 -6.03 -10.97 -18.92
CA ASN A 77 -7.41 -11.08 -19.42
C ASN A 77 -7.55 -10.65 -20.88
N LEU A 78 -6.79 -9.62 -21.30
CA LEU A 78 -6.80 -9.10 -22.66
C LEU A 78 -5.89 -9.88 -23.63
N GLY A 79 -5.13 -10.89 -23.17
CA GLY A 79 -4.15 -11.60 -23.97
C GLY A 79 -2.90 -10.78 -24.35
N THR A 80 -2.79 -9.54 -23.86
CA THR A 80 -1.65 -8.66 -24.19
C THR A 80 -0.36 -9.06 -23.48
N MET A 81 -0.44 -9.97 -22.50
CA MET A 81 0.72 -10.50 -21.81
C MET A 81 1.66 -11.27 -22.74
N GLU A 82 1.12 -11.93 -23.77
CA GLU A 82 1.91 -12.63 -24.80
C GLU A 82 2.76 -11.64 -25.60
N VAL A 83 2.18 -10.48 -25.95
CA VAL A 83 2.92 -9.40 -26.64
C VAL A 83 4.03 -8.83 -25.75
N VAL A 84 3.77 -8.63 -24.47
CA VAL A 84 4.78 -8.17 -23.50
C VAL A 84 5.93 -9.18 -23.40
N SER A 85 5.64 -10.48 -23.48
CA SER A 85 6.64 -11.54 -23.40
C SER A 85 7.59 -11.59 -24.63
N THR A 86 7.21 -11.02 -25.77
CA THR A 86 8.08 -10.90 -26.96
C THR A 86 9.02 -9.69 -26.90
N LEU A 87 8.78 -8.76 -26.01
CA LEU A 87 9.64 -7.59 -25.83
C LEU A 87 10.93 -7.96 -25.06
N PRO A 88 12.06 -7.30 -25.33
CA PRO A 88 13.31 -7.54 -24.61
C PRO A 88 13.29 -6.88 -23.21
N ILE A 89 12.28 -7.24 -22.39
CA ILE A 89 12.05 -6.75 -21.05
C ILE A 89 12.15 -7.92 -20.08
N LYS A 90 12.87 -7.73 -18.98
CA LYS A 90 12.94 -8.73 -17.92
C LYS A 90 11.71 -8.62 -17.01
N GLU A 91 11.23 -9.76 -16.50
CA GLU A 91 10.01 -9.82 -15.67
C GLU A 91 10.10 -8.92 -14.44
N TYR A 92 11.25 -8.84 -13.79
CA TYR A 92 11.42 -7.95 -12.64
C TYR A 92 11.31 -6.46 -13.02
N GLU A 93 11.75 -6.06 -14.24
CA GLU A 93 11.59 -4.68 -14.72
C GLU A 93 10.12 -4.34 -14.94
N PHE A 94 9.37 -5.31 -15.45
CA PHE A 94 7.93 -5.20 -15.65
C PHE A 94 7.18 -5.07 -14.30
N VAL A 95 7.48 -5.95 -13.34
CA VAL A 95 6.86 -5.95 -12.02
C VAL A 95 7.18 -4.66 -11.26
N ILE A 96 8.45 -4.26 -11.22
CA ILE A 96 8.87 -3.04 -10.52
C ILE A 96 8.24 -1.80 -11.14
N GLY A 97 8.21 -1.69 -12.47
CA GLY A 97 7.59 -0.53 -13.15
C GLY A 97 6.12 -0.37 -12.79
N LYS A 98 5.35 -1.46 -12.77
CA LYS A 98 3.93 -1.46 -12.40
C LYS A 98 3.71 -1.17 -10.92
N TYR A 99 4.50 -1.79 -10.04
CA TYR A 99 4.48 -1.53 -8.61
C TYR A 99 4.75 -0.06 -8.27
N LEU A 100 5.77 0.55 -8.91
CA LEU A 100 6.09 1.97 -8.71
C LEU A 100 4.96 2.90 -9.16
N ALA A 101 4.20 2.55 -10.19
CA ALA A 101 3.04 3.32 -10.62
C ALA A 101 1.93 3.32 -9.55
N ALA A 102 1.62 2.16 -8.96
CA ALA A 102 0.67 2.08 -7.86
C ALA A 102 1.16 2.83 -6.63
N LEU A 103 2.45 2.67 -6.27
CA LEU A 103 3.06 3.36 -5.15
C LEU A 103 3.02 4.88 -5.33
N SER A 104 3.24 5.40 -6.54
CA SER A 104 3.14 6.83 -6.84
C SER A 104 1.74 7.37 -6.60
N LEU A 105 0.70 6.63 -6.97
CA LEU A 105 -0.69 7.02 -6.71
C LEU A 105 -0.99 7.07 -5.20
N ILE A 106 -0.46 6.14 -4.43
CA ILE A 106 -0.57 6.14 -2.95
C ILE A 106 0.15 7.37 -2.36
N ILE A 107 1.35 7.69 -2.84
CA ILE A 107 2.10 8.89 -2.42
C ILE A 107 1.28 10.15 -2.69
N ILE A 108 0.67 10.27 -3.88
CA ILE A 108 -0.20 11.40 -4.21
C ILE A 108 -1.38 11.47 -3.23
N GLY A 109 -2.02 10.33 -2.91
CA GLY A 109 -3.08 10.28 -1.90
C GLY A 109 -2.61 10.78 -0.53
N LEU A 110 -1.43 10.36 -0.08
CA LEU A 110 -0.84 10.85 1.18
C LEU A 110 -0.52 12.35 1.11
N LEU A 111 -0.05 12.87 -0.03
CA LEU A 111 0.20 14.30 -0.19
C LEU A 111 -1.08 15.14 0.00
N PHE A 112 -2.25 14.67 -0.42
CA PHE A 112 -3.50 15.35 -0.13
C PHE A 112 -3.81 15.43 1.37
N THR A 113 -3.38 14.45 2.16
CA THR A 113 -3.58 14.49 3.64
C THR A 113 -2.63 15.49 4.34
N VAL A 114 -1.59 15.99 3.66
CA VAL A 114 -0.68 17.02 4.21
C VAL A 114 -1.42 18.34 4.51
N VAL A 115 -2.58 18.59 3.90
CA VAL A 115 -3.46 19.71 4.27
C VAL A 115 -3.86 19.61 5.75
N HIS A 116 -4.11 18.41 6.27
CA HIS A 116 -4.43 18.20 7.69
C HIS A 116 -3.25 18.53 8.61
N PHE A 117 -2.01 18.24 8.16
CA PHE A 117 -0.81 18.66 8.87
C PHE A 117 -0.72 20.19 8.97
N PHE A 118 -0.93 20.94 7.90
CA PHE A 118 -0.92 22.40 7.94
C PHE A 118 -2.04 22.97 8.82
N THR A 119 -3.24 22.39 8.77
CA THR A 119 -4.34 22.77 9.65
C THR A 119 -3.97 22.54 11.12
N LEU A 120 -3.36 21.38 11.43
CA LEU A 120 -2.89 21.08 12.79
C LEU A 120 -1.84 22.09 13.26
N VAL A 121 -0.86 22.44 12.42
CA VAL A 121 0.20 23.40 12.78
C VAL A 121 -0.36 24.80 12.99
N SER A 122 -1.40 25.20 12.24
CA SER A 122 -1.99 26.54 12.34
C SER A 122 -2.89 26.72 13.55
N PHE A 123 -3.60 25.69 13.99
CA PHE A 123 -4.64 25.80 15.01
C PHE A 123 -4.41 24.89 16.23
N GLY A 124 -3.49 23.94 16.14
CA GLY A 124 -3.19 23.00 17.21
C GLY A 124 -2.23 23.55 18.25
N THR A 125 -2.21 22.93 19.42
CA THR A 125 -1.30 23.25 20.52
C THR A 125 -0.48 22.02 20.89
N ASN A 126 0.76 22.23 21.32
CA ASN A 126 1.64 21.18 21.85
C ASN A 126 1.91 20.02 20.87
N ILE A 127 2.28 20.35 19.63
CA ILE A 127 2.41 19.42 18.52
C ILE A 127 3.73 18.64 18.59
N ASP A 128 3.65 17.30 18.51
CA ASP A 128 4.81 16.40 18.37
C ASP A 128 5.14 16.18 16.89
N TYR A 129 6.07 16.99 16.36
CA TYR A 129 6.53 16.89 14.97
C TYR A 129 7.23 15.55 14.67
N GLY A 130 7.88 14.94 15.68
CA GLY A 130 8.53 13.65 15.53
C GLY A 130 7.54 12.55 15.23
N ALA A 131 6.48 12.45 16.04
CA ALA A 131 5.39 11.49 15.83
C ALA A 131 4.62 11.73 14.52
N LEU A 132 4.48 12.99 14.10
CA LEU A 132 3.85 13.33 12.82
C LEU A 132 4.66 12.80 11.63
N PHE A 133 5.95 13.11 11.59
CA PHE A 133 6.82 12.67 10.49
C PHE A 133 6.92 11.14 10.42
N THR A 134 7.15 10.50 11.55
CA THR A 134 7.25 9.03 11.61
C THR A 134 5.91 8.36 11.32
N GLY A 135 4.78 8.95 11.71
CA GLY A 135 3.45 8.47 11.36
C GLY A 135 3.22 8.45 9.84
N TYR A 136 3.55 9.52 9.12
CA TYR A 136 3.49 9.55 7.65
C TYR A 136 4.44 8.53 7.00
N LEU A 137 5.65 8.36 7.56
CA LEU A 137 6.58 7.33 7.11
C LEU A 137 5.99 5.93 7.27
N GLY A 138 5.35 5.66 8.41
CA GLY A 138 4.63 4.40 8.65
C GLY A 138 3.52 4.15 7.64
N LEU A 139 2.70 5.17 7.33
CA LEU A 139 1.65 5.07 6.32
C LEU A 139 2.21 4.81 4.91
N PHE A 140 3.32 5.45 4.56
CA PHE A 140 3.99 5.20 3.28
C PHE A 140 4.44 3.74 3.17
N PHE A 141 5.10 3.20 4.19
CA PHE A 141 5.55 1.80 4.18
C PHE A 141 4.39 0.82 4.21
N ALA A 142 3.33 1.10 4.97
CA ALA A 142 2.12 0.28 4.93
C ALA A 142 1.50 0.23 3.54
N GLY A 143 1.38 1.39 2.90
CA GLY A 143 0.90 1.50 1.52
C GLY A 143 1.77 0.72 0.53
N ALA A 144 3.09 0.78 0.70
CA ALA A 144 4.06 0.06 -0.11
C ALA A 144 3.94 -1.47 0.03
N VAL A 145 3.76 -1.96 1.27
CA VAL A 145 3.50 -3.39 1.54
C VAL A 145 2.18 -3.83 0.89
N TYR A 146 1.10 -3.10 1.12
CA TYR A 146 -0.21 -3.47 0.57
C TYR A 146 -0.22 -3.43 -0.96
N ALA A 147 0.50 -2.47 -1.58
CA ALA A 147 0.69 -2.43 -3.03
C ALA A 147 1.47 -3.64 -3.55
N SER A 148 2.51 -4.10 -2.85
CA SER A 148 3.26 -5.30 -3.23
C SER A 148 2.41 -6.57 -3.16
N ILE A 149 1.60 -6.70 -2.10
CA ILE A 149 0.63 -7.80 -1.94
C ILE A 149 -0.42 -7.76 -3.05
N GLY A 150 -1.00 -6.59 -3.34
CA GLY A 150 -2.01 -6.44 -4.39
C GLY A 150 -1.43 -6.70 -5.79
N THR A 151 -0.18 -6.32 -6.06
CA THR A 151 0.52 -6.65 -7.29
C THR A 151 0.73 -8.17 -7.42
N PHE A 152 1.09 -8.84 -6.33
CA PHE A 152 1.19 -10.29 -6.27
C PHE A 152 -0.17 -10.95 -6.54
N ALA A 153 -1.24 -10.54 -5.86
CA ALA A 153 -2.59 -11.06 -6.09
C ALA A 153 -3.02 -10.88 -7.55
N SER A 154 -2.73 -9.70 -8.15
CA SER A 154 -2.98 -9.44 -9.57
C SER A 154 -2.20 -10.37 -10.50
N SER A 155 -1.05 -10.88 -10.08
CA SER A 155 -0.24 -11.82 -10.87
C SER A 155 -0.77 -13.25 -10.86
N LEU A 156 -1.56 -13.64 -9.90
CA LEU A 156 -2.07 -15.01 -9.77
C LEU A 156 -3.27 -15.29 -10.68
N PHE A 157 -4.11 -14.30 -10.94
CA PHE A 157 -5.40 -14.48 -11.61
C PHE A 157 -5.49 -13.64 -12.89
N ASP A 158 -6.35 -14.08 -13.81
CA ASP A 158 -6.64 -13.35 -15.05
C ASP A 158 -7.87 -12.45 -14.87
N ASN A 159 -8.72 -12.73 -13.87
CA ASN A 159 -9.89 -11.93 -13.52
C ASN A 159 -9.53 -10.89 -12.44
N GLN A 160 -9.74 -9.60 -12.74
CA GLN A 160 -9.42 -8.48 -11.84
C GLN A 160 -10.22 -8.53 -10.54
N VAL A 161 -11.49 -8.96 -10.58
CA VAL A 161 -12.37 -9.03 -9.39
C VAL A 161 -11.85 -10.12 -8.44
N VAL A 162 -11.43 -11.27 -8.98
CA VAL A 162 -10.82 -12.34 -8.17
C VAL A 162 -9.50 -11.85 -7.56
N ALA A 163 -8.67 -11.18 -8.36
CA ALA A 163 -7.42 -10.60 -7.87
C ALA A 163 -7.66 -9.58 -6.75
N PHE A 164 -8.70 -8.75 -6.86
CA PHE A 164 -9.11 -7.82 -5.81
C PHE A 164 -9.49 -8.54 -4.52
N ILE A 165 -10.41 -9.53 -4.60
CA ILE A 165 -10.89 -10.27 -3.42
C ILE A 165 -9.73 -10.96 -2.69
N ILE A 166 -8.85 -11.62 -3.44
CA ILE A 166 -7.68 -12.29 -2.86
C ILE A 166 -6.68 -11.28 -2.30
N GLY A 167 -6.47 -10.16 -3.00
CA GLY A 167 -5.62 -9.06 -2.52
C GLY A 167 -6.13 -8.49 -1.19
N VAL A 168 -7.43 -8.18 -1.09
CA VAL A 168 -8.07 -7.74 0.16
C VAL A 168 -7.89 -8.80 1.26
N PHE A 169 -8.11 -10.08 0.95
CA PHE A 169 -7.98 -11.15 1.94
C PHE A 169 -6.56 -11.25 2.50
N ILE A 170 -5.54 -11.23 1.64
CA ILE A 170 -4.14 -11.30 2.10
C ILE A 170 -3.78 -10.05 2.92
N VAL A 171 -4.13 -8.84 2.45
CA VAL A 171 -3.89 -7.59 3.18
C VAL A 171 -4.59 -7.61 4.52
N LEU A 172 -5.85 -8.08 4.58
CA LEU A 172 -6.62 -8.22 5.81
C LEU A 172 -5.92 -9.15 6.81
N MET A 173 -5.35 -10.26 6.36
CA MET A 173 -4.60 -11.16 7.25
C MET A 173 -3.41 -10.44 7.90
N PHE A 174 -2.60 -9.72 7.11
CA PHE A 174 -1.47 -8.96 7.63
C PHE A 174 -1.88 -7.82 8.55
N PHE A 175 -3.05 -7.21 8.33
CA PHE A 175 -3.62 -6.19 9.20
C PHE A 175 -4.15 -6.77 10.51
N LEU A 176 -4.80 -7.93 10.47
CA LEU A 176 -5.46 -8.54 11.64
C LEU A 176 -4.54 -9.35 12.53
N PHE A 177 -3.33 -9.72 12.11
CA PHE A 177 -2.44 -10.58 12.91
C PHE A 177 -2.23 -10.07 14.34
N ASP A 178 -2.09 -8.77 14.55
CA ASP A 178 -1.97 -8.18 15.90
C ASP A 178 -3.27 -8.35 16.73
N LYS A 179 -4.42 -8.23 16.09
CA LYS A 179 -5.73 -8.31 16.74
C LYS A 179 -6.15 -9.75 17.05
N LEU A 180 -5.59 -10.72 16.33
CA LEU A 180 -5.83 -12.14 16.54
C LEU A 180 -5.02 -12.75 17.68
N LEU A 181 -4.09 -12.01 18.30
CA LEU A 181 -3.24 -12.50 19.39
C LEU A 181 -4.02 -13.02 20.59
N ILE A 182 -5.26 -12.57 20.81
CA ILE A 182 -6.15 -13.05 21.88
C ILE A 182 -6.45 -14.55 21.73
N PHE A 183 -6.45 -15.05 20.49
CA PHE A 183 -6.76 -16.46 20.18
C PHE A 183 -5.52 -17.34 20.03
N VAL A 184 -4.33 -16.75 20.11
CA VAL A 184 -3.07 -17.43 19.83
C VAL A 184 -2.38 -17.85 21.13
N PRO A 185 -1.84 -19.09 21.21
CA PRO A 185 -1.03 -19.51 22.34
C PRO A 185 0.20 -18.62 22.55
N SER A 186 0.59 -18.39 23.80
CA SER A 186 1.66 -17.46 24.18
C SER A 186 3.00 -17.72 23.51
N PHE A 187 3.32 -18.98 23.20
CA PHE A 187 4.59 -19.34 22.54
C PHE A 187 4.68 -18.88 21.08
N MET A 188 3.54 -18.66 20.39
CA MET A 188 3.47 -18.19 19.01
C MET A 188 3.15 -16.69 18.92
N ALA A 189 2.69 -16.08 20.00
CA ALA A 189 2.19 -14.69 20.00
C ALA A 189 3.23 -13.71 19.46
N GLY A 190 4.49 -13.81 19.88
CA GLY A 190 5.56 -12.93 19.41
C GLY A 190 5.82 -13.03 17.90
N PHE A 191 5.77 -14.25 17.33
CA PHE A 191 5.96 -14.44 15.89
C PHE A 191 4.80 -13.85 15.07
N ILE A 192 3.56 -14.11 15.49
CA ILE A 192 2.36 -13.60 14.79
C ILE A 192 2.27 -12.09 14.90
N GLN A 193 2.58 -11.52 16.08
CA GLN A 193 2.64 -10.07 16.26
C GLN A 193 3.66 -9.42 15.32
N TYR A 194 4.83 -10.04 15.16
CA TYR A 194 5.87 -9.53 14.28
C TYR A 194 5.48 -9.57 12.79
N LEU A 195 4.53 -10.41 12.39
CA LEU A 195 4.00 -10.43 11.03
C LEU A 195 2.97 -9.32 10.76
N SER A 196 2.45 -8.66 11.79
CA SER A 196 1.41 -7.63 11.65
C SER A 196 1.98 -6.32 11.13
N VAL A 197 1.40 -5.81 10.05
CA VAL A 197 1.70 -4.47 9.53
C VAL A 197 1.27 -3.39 10.54
N ASP A 198 0.12 -3.56 11.19
CA ASP A 198 -0.44 -2.61 12.16
C ASP A 198 0.46 -2.45 13.39
N TYR A 199 1.06 -3.53 13.88
CA TYR A 199 2.05 -3.50 14.96
C TYR A 199 3.24 -2.60 14.62
N HIS A 200 3.82 -2.75 13.43
CA HIS A 200 4.98 -1.96 13.01
C HIS A 200 4.63 -0.49 12.74
N ILE A 201 3.44 -0.21 12.18
CA ILE A 201 2.95 1.17 11.99
C ILE A 201 2.81 1.84 13.36
N SER A 202 2.14 1.18 14.31
CA SER A 202 1.91 1.71 15.66
C SER A 202 3.21 2.01 16.39
N ASN A 203 4.26 1.20 16.19
CA ASN A 203 5.57 1.45 16.76
C ASN A 203 6.26 2.68 16.15
N ILE A 204 6.23 2.83 14.82
CA ILE A 204 6.83 3.98 14.13
C ILE A 204 6.06 5.27 14.46
N ALA A 205 4.73 5.24 14.54
CA ALA A 205 3.89 6.39 14.83
C ALA A 205 4.10 7.01 16.23
N ARG A 206 4.88 6.37 17.10
CA ARG A 206 5.26 6.90 18.42
C ARG A 206 6.41 7.92 18.38
N GLY A 207 6.96 8.22 17.21
CA GLY A 207 8.06 9.18 17.06
C GLY A 207 9.46 8.53 17.05
N VAL A 208 9.56 7.20 17.08
CA VAL A 208 10.84 6.47 17.10
C VAL A 208 10.97 5.61 15.85
N ILE A 209 12.05 5.82 15.11
CA ILE A 209 12.39 4.99 13.95
C ILE A 209 13.28 3.84 14.41
N ASP A 210 12.71 2.64 14.56
CA ASP A 210 13.47 1.43 14.81
C ASP A 210 13.79 0.74 13.47
N SER A 211 15.06 0.40 13.27
CA SER A 211 15.54 -0.32 12.08
C SER A 211 14.83 -1.67 11.88
N ARG A 212 14.38 -2.31 12.94
CA ARG A 212 13.62 -3.57 12.89
C ARG A 212 12.32 -3.40 12.08
N ASN A 213 11.61 -2.29 12.29
CA ASN A 213 10.38 -2.00 11.57
C ASN A 213 10.66 -1.74 10.08
N LEU A 214 11.74 -1.01 9.76
CA LEU A 214 12.12 -0.74 8.36
C LEU A 214 12.53 -2.03 7.63
N ILE A 215 13.33 -2.88 8.28
CA ILE A 215 13.74 -4.18 7.73
C ILE A 215 12.51 -5.05 7.46
N TYR A 216 11.53 -5.07 8.36
CA TYR A 216 10.29 -5.79 8.17
C TYR A 216 9.57 -5.33 6.90
N PHE A 217 9.31 -4.03 6.74
CA PHE A 217 8.61 -3.50 5.58
C PHE A 217 9.35 -3.81 4.26
N ILE A 218 10.65 -3.55 4.22
CA ILE A 218 11.48 -3.82 3.03
C ILE A 218 11.48 -5.32 2.70
N SER A 219 11.55 -6.18 3.70
CA SER A 219 11.55 -7.64 3.52
C SER A 219 10.22 -8.14 2.95
N ILE A 220 9.09 -7.69 3.47
CA ILE A 220 7.77 -8.08 2.97
C ILE A 220 7.57 -7.58 1.53
N ILE A 221 7.91 -6.33 1.22
CA ILE A 221 7.86 -5.79 -0.13
C ILE A 221 8.72 -6.64 -1.08
N GLY A 222 9.96 -6.93 -0.69
CA GLY A 222 10.88 -7.75 -1.48
C GLY A 222 10.35 -9.15 -1.76
N VAL A 223 9.80 -9.81 -0.73
CA VAL A 223 9.23 -11.16 -0.86
C VAL A 223 8.05 -11.16 -1.85
N PHE A 224 7.08 -10.26 -1.70
CA PHE A 224 5.91 -10.26 -2.60
C PHE A 224 6.26 -9.87 -4.05
N LEU A 225 7.18 -8.92 -4.27
CA LEU A 225 7.65 -8.59 -5.61
C LEU A 225 8.47 -9.73 -6.23
N PHE A 226 9.27 -10.43 -5.42
CA PHE A 226 9.98 -11.64 -5.88
C PHE A 226 9.00 -12.75 -6.25
N LEU A 227 8.01 -13.05 -5.41
CA LEU A 227 6.97 -14.04 -5.71
C LEU A 227 6.20 -13.67 -6.98
N THR A 228 5.85 -12.39 -7.16
CA THR A 228 5.22 -11.89 -8.39
C THR A 228 6.06 -12.21 -9.61
N THR A 229 7.37 -11.95 -9.55
CA THR A 229 8.30 -12.23 -10.64
C THR A 229 8.39 -13.73 -10.93
N GLN A 230 8.41 -14.58 -9.90
CA GLN A 230 8.42 -16.05 -10.06
C GLN A 230 7.13 -16.57 -10.72
N VAL A 231 5.96 -16.02 -10.34
CA VAL A 231 4.69 -16.37 -10.99
C VAL A 231 4.72 -16.05 -12.48
N LEU A 232 5.29 -14.92 -12.90
CA LEU A 232 5.42 -14.57 -14.31
C LEU A 232 6.43 -15.46 -15.03
N ASN A 233 7.57 -15.74 -14.43
CA ASN A 233 8.58 -16.64 -14.99
C ASN A 233 8.04 -18.06 -15.22
N SER A 234 7.26 -18.60 -14.28
CA SER A 234 6.74 -19.97 -14.38
C SER A 234 5.78 -20.18 -15.56
N ARG A 235 5.19 -19.12 -16.09
CA ARG A 235 4.30 -19.17 -17.26
C ARG A 235 5.03 -19.34 -18.59
N LYS A 236 6.29 -18.94 -18.68
CA LYS A 236 7.10 -19.12 -19.90
C LYS A 236 7.42 -20.59 -20.22
N TRP A 237 7.21 -21.46 -19.25
CA TRP A 237 7.50 -22.89 -19.34
C TRP A 237 6.24 -23.75 -19.57
N LYS A 238 5.09 -23.12 -19.69
CA LYS A 238 3.81 -23.75 -20.06
C LYS A 238 3.36 -23.26 -21.44
#